data_286777e6faaf041786ab7af288824371
#
_entry.id   286777e6faaf041786ab7af288824371
#
_cell.length_a   1.000
_cell.length_b   1.000
_cell.length_c   1.000
_cell.angle_alpha   90.00
_cell.angle_beta   90.00
_cell.angle_gamma   90.00
#
_symmetry.space_group_name_H-M   'P 1'
#
loop_
_entity.id
_entity.type
_entity.pdbx_description
1 polymer ?
#
loop_
_entity_poly.entity_id
_entity_poly.type
_entity_poly.pdbx_seq_one_letter_code
_entity_poly.pdbx_strand_id
1 'polypeptide(L)'
;LTTGRAELDGAGNLQNYRVEQGKVSIEGKGLDGKRADSVSILARTIDVNAGVWANKLNTRTGQNNIDAKNLKATALDLSSTEIKPTIGLDVAAVGGMYANHITMVGTEAGVGVNLNGVVAGTQSVSVDANGHLSVNGTLQSDTSLVAKANSIQNTKTIASGGDLGLETKELTNTGHITSAKNGHIKVEETLTNNNTMAAGANTQGALTGNGSLSIEAGTVRNTDAVIVSGGATTINSKEVHNTENGRIYGGKVAIQTKVLENRKNVALESKLDAAMADMKAVEDKLEAAYAVDTTAFTSKTEQDEYLNRIK
;
A
#
# COMPACT_ATOMS: atom_id res chain seq x y z
N LEU A 1 25.52 -11.93 -11.11
CA LEU A 1 25.13 -11.83 -12.51
C LEU A 1 25.22 -10.37 -12.96
N THR A 2 25.87 -10.08 -14.09
CA THR A 2 25.95 -8.70 -14.57
C THR A 2 26.06 -8.65 -16.10
N THR A 3 25.50 -7.59 -16.69
CA THR A 3 25.79 -7.15 -18.05
C THR A 3 26.88 -6.05 -18.08
N GLY A 4 27.32 -5.63 -16.89
CA GLY A 4 28.34 -4.60 -16.75
C GLY A 4 29.77 -5.08 -17.04
N ARG A 5 30.59 -4.16 -17.53
CA ARG A 5 32.03 -4.35 -17.69
C ARG A 5 32.73 -4.15 -16.32
N ALA A 6 33.61 -5.07 -15.96
CA ALA A 6 34.47 -4.89 -14.79
C ALA A 6 35.52 -3.80 -15.05
N GLU A 7 35.67 -2.90 -14.10
CA GLU A 7 36.71 -1.86 -14.08
C GLU A 7 37.69 -2.15 -12.95
N LEU A 8 38.98 -2.25 -13.33
CA LEU A 8 40.06 -2.62 -12.42
C LEU A 8 40.90 -1.37 -12.10
N ASP A 9 41.51 -1.35 -10.91
CA ASP A 9 42.53 -0.37 -10.56
C ASP A 9 43.89 -0.70 -11.22
N GLY A 10 44.87 0.17 -11.00
CA GLY A 10 46.23 -0.03 -11.56
C GLY A 10 46.97 -1.25 -11.00
N ALA A 11 46.49 -1.86 -9.94
CA ALA A 11 47.00 -3.09 -9.31
C ALA A 11 46.21 -4.34 -9.74
N GLY A 12 45.18 -4.19 -10.59
CA GLY A 12 44.34 -5.28 -11.06
C GLY A 12 43.17 -5.66 -10.14
N ASN A 13 42.88 -4.89 -9.10
CA ASN A 13 41.76 -5.15 -8.23
C ASN A 13 40.45 -4.58 -8.82
N LEU A 14 39.39 -5.34 -8.68
CA LEU A 14 38.08 -4.91 -9.13
C LEU A 14 37.56 -3.71 -8.31
N GLN A 15 37.29 -2.60 -9.00
CA GLN A 15 36.77 -1.37 -8.41
C GLN A 15 35.26 -1.22 -8.63
N ASN A 16 34.82 -1.34 -9.87
CA ASN A 16 33.45 -1.07 -10.26
C ASN A 16 32.95 -2.08 -11.32
N TYR A 17 31.62 -2.14 -11.44
CA TYR A 17 30.94 -2.64 -12.62
C TYR A 17 30.28 -1.47 -13.36
N ARG A 18 30.68 -1.25 -14.59
CA ARG A 18 30.08 -0.23 -15.46
C ARG A 18 28.98 -0.87 -16.30
N VAL A 19 27.73 -0.59 -15.95
CA VAL A 19 26.53 -1.06 -16.64
C VAL A 19 26.03 0.05 -17.56
N GLU A 20 26.06 -0.17 -18.85
CA GLU A 20 25.59 0.80 -19.85
C GLU A 20 24.33 0.30 -20.55
N GLN A 21 24.22 -1.01 -20.72
CA GLN A 21 23.16 -1.66 -21.49
C GLN A 21 22.95 -3.12 -21.05
N GLY A 22 22.00 -3.78 -21.68
CA GLY A 22 21.79 -5.20 -21.57
C GLY A 22 20.77 -5.60 -20.50
N LYS A 23 20.27 -6.82 -20.63
CA LYS A 23 19.25 -7.41 -19.80
C LYS A 23 19.72 -8.71 -19.17
N VAL A 24 19.36 -8.94 -17.90
CA VAL A 24 19.42 -10.23 -17.24
C VAL A 24 18.00 -10.77 -17.11
N SER A 25 17.75 -11.99 -17.59
CA SER A 25 16.46 -12.69 -17.40
C SER A 25 16.67 -13.94 -16.56
N ILE A 26 15.84 -14.13 -15.56
CA ILE A 26 15.78 -15.34 -14.74
C ILE A 26 14.55 -16.15 -15.14
N GLU A 27 14.78 -17.35 -15.68
CA GLU A 27 13.75 -18.17 -16.31
C GLU A 27 13.85 -19.64 -15.89
N GLY A 28 12.88 -20.45 -16.32
CA GLY A 28 12.86 -21.88 -16.15
C GLY A 28 12.84 -22.32 -14.67
N LYS A 29 13.90 -22.96 -14.21
CA LYS A 29 14.01 -23.42 -12.81
C LYS A 29 14.36 -22.30 -11.83
N GLY A 30 14.62 -21.08 -12.33
CA GLY A 30 15.01 -19.95 -11.50
C GLY A 30 16.48 -19.97 -11.09
N LEU A 31 16.78 -19.20 -10.04
CA LEU A 31 18.14 -19.02 -9.51
C LEU A 31 18.17 -19.39 -8.03
N ASP A 32 18.78 -20.53 -7.69
CA ASP A 32 19.03 -20.93 -6.30
C ASP A 32 20.42 -20.47 -5.84
N GLY A 33 20.46 -19.34 -5.15
CA GLY A 33 21.65 -18.75 -4.54
C GLY A 33 21.77 -18.94 -3.03
N LYS A 34 20.99 -19.83 -2.41
CA LYS A 34 20.96 -20.02 -0.94
C LYS A 34 22.31 -20.45 -0.33
N ARG A 35 23.20 -21.03 -1.12
CA ARG A 35 24.53 -21.45 -0.66
C ARG A 35 25.56 -20.33 -0.69
N ALA A 36 25.25 -19.21 -1.35
CA ALA A 36 26.11 -18.04 -1.40
C ALA A 36 25.72 -17.06 -0.29
N ASP A 37 26.67 -16.25 0.19
CA ASP A 37 26.38 -15.17 1.15
C ASP A 37 25.43 -14.13 0.54
N SER A 38 25.59 -13.87 -0.74
CA SER A 38 24.72 -12.92 -1.46
C SER A 38 24.59 -13.27 -2.95
N VAL A 39 23.49 -12.88 -3.53
CA VAL A 39 23.25 -12.82 -4.97
C VAL A 39 23.09 -11.37 -5.38
N SER A 40 23.85 -10.94 -6.38
CA SER A 40 23.73 -9.61 -6.96
C SER A 40 23.43 -9.73 -8.45
N ILE A 41 22.41 -9.01 -8.91
CA ILE A 41 22.00 -8.93 -10.31
C ILE A 41 22.11 -7.47 -10.75
N LEU A 42 23.06 -7.19 -11.64
CA LEU A 42 23.47 -5.85 -12.03
C LEU A 42 23.32 -5.72 -13.55
N ALA A 43 22.30 -5.03 -14.01
CA ALA A 43 22.01 -4.87 -15.44
C ALA A 43 21.21 -3.59 -15.69
N ARG A 44 21.15 -3.12 -16.94
CA ARG A 44 20.26 -2.00 -17.26
C ARG A 44 18.80 -2.37 -17.01
N THR A 45 18.41 -3.61 -17.41
CA THR A 45 17.09 -4.19 -17.11
C THR A 45 17.20 -5.60 -16.56
N ILE A 46 16.26 -5.99 -15.71
CA ILE A 46 16.19 -7.31 -15.08
C ILE A 46 14.75 -7.82 -15.19
N ASP A 47 14.57 -9.01 -15.78
CA ASP A 47 13.29 -9.72 -15.82
C ASP A 47 13.37 -10.96 -14.92
N VAL A 48 12.45 -11.08 -13.98
CA VAL A 48 12.34 -12.22 -13.06
C VAL A 48 11.09 -13.02 -13.42
N ASN A 49 11.25 -13.99 -14.30
CA ASN A 49 10.19 -14.86 -14.81
C ASN A 49 10.14 -16.22 -14.09
N ALA A 50 10.97 -16.42 -13.08
CA ALA A 50 11.03 -17.61 -12.23
C ALA A 50 11.48 -17.23 -10.82
N GLY A 51 11.55 -18.19 -9.90
CA GLY A 51 11.97 -17.93 -8.53
C GLY A 51 13.46 -17.59 -8.41
N VAL A 52 13.77 -16.64 -7.55
CA VAL A 52 15.12 -16.31 -7.10
C VAL A 52 15.19 -16.51 -5.59
N TRP A 53 16.11 -17.35 -5.13
CA TRP A 53 16.30 -17.62 -3.71
C TRP A 53 17.71 -17.24 -3.29
N ALA A 54 17.87 -16.49 -2.21
CA ALA A 54 19.16 -16.05 -1.72
C ALA A 54 19.15 -15.82 -0.20
N ASN A 55 20.33 -15.63 0.41
CA ASN A 55 20.43 -15.06 1.75
C ASN A 55 20.29 -13.55 1.69
N LYS A 56 21.07 -12.90 0.85
CA LYS A 56 20.96 -11.47 0.53
C LYS A 56 20.79 -11.34 -0.99
N LEU A 57 19.75 -10.66 -1.42
CA LEU A 57 19.48 -10.42 -2.83
C LEU A 57 19.58 -8.93 -3.13
N ASN A 58 20.46 -8.57 -4.05
CA ASN A 58 20.64 -7.20 -4.51
C ASN A 58 20.34 -7.12 -6.00
N THR A 59 19.48 -6.22 -6.39
CA THR A 59 19.29 -5.84 -7.80
C THR A 59 19.69 -4.38 -8.01
N ARG A 60 20.39 -4.11 -9.10
CA ARG A 60 20.72 -2.75 -9.55
C ARG A 60 20.34 -2.64 -10.99
N THR A 61 19.43 -1.71 -11.29
CA THR A 61 18.97 -1.46 -12.65
C THR A 61 19.27 -0.03 -13.09
N GLY A 62 19.39 0.17 -14.39
CA GLY A 62 19.74 1.43 -15.01
C GLY A 62 21.19 1.48 -15.52
N GLN A 63 21.53 2.58 -16.16
CA GLN A 63 22.90 2.88 -16.57
C GLN A 63 23.69 3.37 -15.36
N ASN A 64 24.62 2.54 -14.88
CA ASN A 64 25.27 2.75 -13.60
C ASN A 64 26.77 2.49 -13.61
N ASN A 65 27.49 3.24 -12.80
CA ASN A 65 28.75 2.81 -12.24
C ASN A 65 28.46 2.25 -10.82
N ILE A 66 28.76 0.96 -10.60
CA ILE A 66 28.42 0.24 -9.38
C ILE A 66 29.71 -0.15 -8.65
N ASP A 67 29.91 0.39 -7.45
CA ASP A 67 31.05 0.04 -6.60
C ASP A 67 31.03 -1.46 -6.25
N ALA A 68 32.14 -2.14 -6.49
CA ALA A 68 32.20 -3.59 -6.35
C ALA A 68 32.17 -4.07 -4.88
N LYS A 69 32.51 -3.20 -3.91
CA LYS A 69 32.57 -3.56 -2.48
C LYS A 69 31.22 -3.41 -1.79
N ASN A 70 30.52 -2.29 -2.05
CA ASN A 70 29.30 -1.92 -1.31
C ASN A 70 28.03 -1.90 -2.20
N LEU A 71 28.17 -2.14 -3.51
CA LEU A 71 27.12 -2.11 -4.51
C LEU A 71 26.37 -0.77 -4.60
N LYS A 72 27.04 0.33 -4.20
CA LYS A 72 26.49 1.66 -4.41
C LYS A 72 26.47 1.94 -5.90
N ALA A 73 25.27 2.18 -6.41
CA ALA A 73 25.04 2.52 -7.82
C ALA A 73 25.01 4.04 -7.98
N THR A 74 25.78 4.54 -8.93
CA THR A 74 25.77 5.95 -9.35
C THR A 74 25.35 6.00 -10.80
N ALA A 75 24.27 6.74 -11.09
CA ALA A 75 23.76 6.87 -12.45
C ALA A 75 24.81 7.47 -13.37
N LEU A 76 24.91 6.91 -14.58
CA LEU A 76 25.74 7.45 -15.65
C LEU A 76 24.89 8.39 -16.49
N ASP A 77 25.45 9.54 -16.84
CA ASP A 77 24.87 10.45 -17.83
C ASP A 77 25.41 10.09 -19.22
N LEU A 78 24.78 9.11 -19.85
CA LEU A 78 25.16 8.63 -21.16
C LEU A 78 24.10 9.04 -22.19
N SER A 79 24.54 9.66 -23.27
CA SER A 79 23.77 9.75 -24.51
C SER A 79 23.72 8.36 -25.17
N SER A 80 22.75 7.55 -24.77
CA SER A 80 22.56 6.20 -25.31
C SER A 80 21.83 6.27 -26.64
N THR A 81 22.32 5.52 -27.63
CA THR A 81 21.60 5.27 -28.90
C THR A 81 20.47 4.26 -28.71
N GLU A 82 20.42 3.56 -27.56
CA GLU A 82 19.35 2.63 -27.23
C GLU A 82 18.13 3.37 -26.69
N ILE A 83 16.95 2.84 -27.03
CA ILE A 83 15.70 3.34 -26.51
C ILE A 83 15.70 3.14 -24.99
N LYS A 84 15.38 4.21 -24.26
CA LYS A 84 15.26 4.16 -22.80
C LYS A 84 14.15 3.17 -22.40
N PRO A 85 14.43 2.19 -21.51
CA PRO A 85 13.39 1.28 -21.05
C PRO A 85 12.36 2.01 -20.19
N THR A 86 11.12 1.54 -20.18
CA THR A 86 10.08 2.04 -19.25
C THR A 86 10.16 1.35 -17.89
N ILE A 87 10.59 0.08 -17.88
CA ILE A 87 10.73 -0.75 -16.67
C ILE A 87 12.18 -1.25 -16.59
N GLY A 88 12.80 -1.05 -15.44
CA GLY A 88 14.14 -1.55 -15.14
C GLY A 88 14.15 -2.90 -14.46
N LEU A 89 13.24 -3.13 -13.51
CA LEU A 89 13.02 -4.43 -12.87
C LEU A 89 11.58 -4.84 -13.07
N ASP A 90 11.38 -5.99 -13.70
CA ASP A 90 10.06 -6.63 -13.87
C ASP A 90 10.04 -8.01 -13.20
N VAL A 91 9.22 -8.16 -12.16
CA VAL A 91 8.93 -9.46 -11.54
C VAL A 91 7.58 -9.92 -12.05
N ALA A 92 7.61 -10.87 -12.98
CA ALA A 92 6.40 -11.42 -13.60
C ALA A 92 5.50 -12.13 -12.58
N ALA A 93 4.23 -12.32 -12.89
CA ALA A 93 3.25 -12.97 -12.00
C ALA A 93 3.67 -14.39 -11.57
N VAL A 94 4.42 -15.09 -12.41
CA VAL A 94 4.99 -16.42 -12.12
C VAL A 94 6.39 -16.34 -11.49
N GLY A 95 6.99 -15.16 -11.44
CA GLY A 95 8.29 -14.90 -10.84
C GLY A 95 8.20 -14.64 -9.33
N GLY A 96 9.32 -14.74 -8.66
CA GLY A 96 9.40 -14.41 -7.24
C GLY A 96 10.82 -14.18 -6.76
N MET A 97 10.97 -13.34 -5.75
CA MET A 97 12.23 -13.02 -5.11
C MET A 97 12.10 -13.31 -3.61
N TYR A 98 12.92 -14.24 -3.10
CA TYR A 98 12.86 -14.75 -1.74
C TYR A 98 14.24 -14.69 -1.11
N ALA A 99 14.41 -13.92 -0.05
CA ALA A 99 15.67 -13.82 0.67
C ALA A 99 15.46 -13.36 2.11
N ASN A 100 16.53 -13.37 2.93
CA ASN A 100 16.47 -12.71 4.24
C ASN A 100 16.45 -11.19 4.06
N HIS A 101 17.32 -10.69 3.19
CA HIS A 101 17.38 -9.26 2.85
C HIS A 101 17.26 -9.08 1.34
N ILE A 102 16.37 -8.20 0.91
CA ILE A 102 16.20 -7.83 -0.49
C ILE A 102 16.42 -6.31 -0.63
N THR A 103 17.32 -5.93 -1.54
CA THR A 103 17.56 -4.53 -1.87
C THR A 103 17.44 -4.33 -3.36
N MET A 104 16.50 -3.52 -3.80
CA MET A 104 16.22 -3.19 -5.19
C MET A 104 16.48 -1.70 -5.40
N VAL A 105 17.42 -1.36 -6.30
CA VAL A 105 17.75 0.02 -6.66
C VAL A 105 17.67 0.21 -8.17
N GLY A 106 16.82 1.14 -8.59
CA GLY A 106 16.69 1.61 -9.97
C GLY A 106 17.09 3.09 -10.07
N THR A 107 18.20 3.38 -10.71
CA THR A 107 18.78 4.73 -10.71
C THR A 107 18.35 5.59 -11.89
N GLU A 108 17.96 4.97 -13.01
CA GLU A 108 17.65 5.68 -14.25
C GLU A 108 16.31 6.43 -14.11
N ALA A 109 16.36 7.75 -14.27
CA ALA A 109 15.20 8.63 -14.05
C ALA A 109 14.00 8.23 -14.91
N GLY A 110 12.82 8.08 -14.30
CA GLY A 110 11.58 7.70 -14.97
C GLY A 110 11.48 6.23 -15.37
N VAL A 111 12.49 5.40 -15.08
CA VAL A 111 12.43 3.95 -15.29
C VAL A 111 11.87 3.27 -14.06
N GLY A 112 10.79 2.51 -14.24
CA GLY A 112 10.00 1.96 -13.15
C GLY A 112 10.45 0.57 -12.67
N VAL A 113 9.81 0.14 -11.61
CA VAL A 113 9.86 -1.21 -11.03
C VAL A 113 8.44 -1.78 -11.06
N ASN A 114 8.27 -2.97 -11.59
CA ASN A 114 7.00 -3.65 -11.74
C ASN A 114 7.03 -4.99 -11.00
N LEU A 115 6.18 -5.16 -9.99
CA LEU A 115 6.13 -6.34 -9.12
C LEU A 115 4.75 -7.01 -9.27
N ASN A 116 4.61 -7.89 -10.27
CA ASN A 116 3.40 -8.68 -10.49
C ASN A 116 3.42 -10.02 -9.73
N GLY A 117 4.61 -10.50 -9.37
CA GLY A 117 4.84 -11.72 -8.58
C GLY A 117 5.00 -11.45 -7.09
N VAL A 118 5.78 -12.29 -6.44
CA VAL A 118 6.04 -12.21 -5.00
C VAL A 118 7.47 -11.72 -4.74
N VAL A 119 7.59 -10.69 -3.92
CA VAL A 119 8.86 -10.26 -3.33
C VAL A 119 8.73 -10.36 -1.82
N ALA A 120 9.44 -11.30 -1.22
CA ALA A 120 9.32 -11.64 0.18
C ALA A 120 10.69 -11.72 0.89
N GLY A 121 10.90 -10.85 1.86
CA GLY A 121 12.06 -10.84 2.73
C GLY A 121 11.71 -11.32 4.14
N THR A 122 12.49 -12.24 4.71
CA THR A 122 12.28 -12.68 6.10
C THR A 122 12.81 -11.68 7.13
N GLN A 123 13.64 -10.72 6.72
CA GLN A 123 14.11 -9.65 7.59
C GLN A 123 13.82 -8.28 7.00
N SER A 124 14.40 -7.92 5.87
CA SER A 124 14.18 -6.60 5.31
C SER A 124 13.95 -6.61 3.80
N VAL A 125 13.11 -5.70 3.35
CA VAL A 125 12.94 -5.38 1.94
C VAL A 125 13.09 -3.87 1.76
N SER A 126 13.96 -3.46 0.84
CA SER A 126 14.18 -2.07 0.48
C SER A 126 14.04 -1.89 -1.02
N VAL A 127 13.26 -0.90 -1.43
CA VAL A 127 13.08 -0.47 -2.82
C VAL A 127 13.45 1.00 -2.92
N ASP A 128 14.31 1.34 -3.86
CA ASP A 128 14.62 2.73 -4.22
C ASP A 128 14.59 2.85 -5.75
N ALA A 129 13.51 3.39 -6.29
CA ALA A 129 13.26 3.51 -7.71
C ALA A 129 13.14 4.96 -8.13
N ASN A 130 13.97 5.40 -9.08
CA ASN A 130 13.90 6.73 -9.68
C ASN A 130 12.82 6.82 -10.78
N GLY A 131 11.73 6.10 -10.59
CA GLY A 131 10.58 6.01 -11.48
C GLY A 131 9.34 5.54 -10.73
N HIS A 132 8.43 4.90 -11.44
CA HIS A 132 7.19 4.36 -10.90
C HIS A 132 7.42 2.99 -10.24
N LEU A 133 6.87 2.77 -9.06
CA LEU A 133 6.77 1.45 -8.42
C LEU A 133 5.33 0.95 -8.52
N SER A 134 5.13 -0.11 -9.28
CA SER A 134 3.84 -0.80 -9.41
C SER A 134 3.87 -2.13 -8.65
N VAL A 135 2.96 -2.31 -7.70
CA VAL A 135 2.81 -3.55 -6.92
C VAL A 135 1.45 -4.16 -7.26
N ASN A 136 1.44 -5.07 -8.22
CA ASN A 136 0.25 -5.83 -8.62
C ASN A 136 0.26 -7.26 -8.05
N GLY A 137 1.33 -7.62 -7.37
CA GLY A 137 1.52 -8.85 -6.61
C GLY A 137 1.71 -8.58 -5.12
N THR A 138 2.68 -9.25 -4.53
CA THR A 138 3.00 -9.12 -3.09
C THR A 138 4.40 -8.56 -2.90
N LEU A 139 4.50 -7.48 -2.17
CA LEU A 139 5.74 -6.92 -1.65
C LEU A 139 5.68 -6.98 -0.13
N GLN A 140 6.47 -7.88 0.47
CA GLN A 140 6.39 -8.10 1.92
C GLN A 140 7.74 -8.33 2.58
N SER A 141 7.79 -8.05 3.86
CA SER A 141 8.90 -8.34 4.75
C SER A 141 8.38 -8.76 6.13
N ASP A 142 9.08 -9.67 6.81
CA ASP A 142 8.67 -10.07 8.16
C ASP A 142 9.11 -9.06 9.24
N THR A 143 10.10 -8.19 8.96
CA THR A 143 10.63 -7.27 9.99
C THR A 143 10.56 -5.80 9.58
N SER A 144 11.01 -5.44 8.37
CA SER A 144 11.08 -4.05 7.94
C SER A 144 10.95 -3.92 6.42
N LEU A 145 10.06 -3.05 5.98
CA LEU A 145 9.88 -2.71 4.57
C LEU A 145 9.98 -1.21 4.38
N VAL A 146 10.86 -0.80 3.48
CA VAL A 146 11.00 0.60 3.06
C VAL A 146 10.92 0.67 1.54
N ALA A 147 10.07 1.54 1.02
CA ALA A 147 9.99 1.79 -0.41
C ALA A 147 10.00 3.30 -0.71
N LYS A 148 10.89 3.68 -1.62
CA LYS A 148 10.98 5.03 -2.17
C LYS A 148 10.84 4.96 -3.69
N ALA A 149 9.98 5.81 -4.25
CA ALA A 149 9.78 5.91 -5.69
C ALA A 149 9.22 7.29 -6.08
N ASN A 150 9.25 7.65 -7.35
CA ASN A 150 8.59 8.87 -7.81
C ASN A 150 7.07 8.79 -7.70
N SER A 151 6.51 7.62 -7.98
CA SER A 151 5.10 7.30 -7.70
C SER A 151 4.97 5.84 -7.29
N ILE A 152 4.00 5.55 -6.43
CA ILE A 152 3.70 4.19 -5.96
C ILE A 152 2.24 3.87 -6.26
N GLN A 153 2.02 2.76 -6.95
CA GLN A 153 0.70 2.18 -7.15
C GLN A 153 0.65 0.79 -6.54
N ASN A 154 -0.25 0.57 -5.60
CA ASN A 154 -0.50 -0.74 -5.01
C ASN A 154 -1.90 -1.22 -5.37
N THR A 155 -1.99 -2.37 -6.03
CA THR A 155 -3.28 -2.99 -6.36
C THR A 155 -3.53 -4.29 -5.56
N LYS A 156 -2.50 -4.81 -4.87
CA LYS A 156 -2.64 -6.01 -4.02
C LYS A 156 -2.08 -5.81 -2.62
N THR A 157 -0.80 -6.13 -2.39
CA THR A 157 -0.28 -6.18 -1.02
C THR A 157 1.10 -5.55 -0.91
N ILE A 158 1.21 -4.54 -0.04
CA ILE A 158 2.46 -4.07 0.55
C ILE A 158 2.35 -4.31 2.05
N ALA A 159 3.19 -5.18 2.62
CA ALA A 159 3.05 -5.59 4.02
C ALA A 159 4.40 -5.71 4.74
N SER A 160 4.45 -5.24 5.97
CA SER A 160 5.57 -5.46 6.87
C SER A 160 5.11 -6.13 8.17
N GLY A 161 5.77 -7.21 8.57
CA GLY A 161 5.60 -7.82 9.88
C GLY A 161 6.22 -7.00 11.03
N GLY A 162 6.91 -5.92 10.72
CA GLY A 162 7.42 -4.91 11.64
C GLY A 162 7.05 -3.51 11.16
N ASP A 163 8.06 -2.65 11.00
CA ASP A 163 7.84 -1.27 10.57
C ASP A 163 7.75 -1.14 9.05
N LEU A 164 6.93 -0.21 8.58
CA LEU A 164 6.73 0.13 7.17
C LEU A 164 7.05 1.60 6.93
N GLY A 165 7.88 1.88 5.92
CA GLY A 165 8.15 3.24 5.42
C GLY A 165 7.87 3.35 3.93
N LEU A 166 7.04 4.31 3.52
CA LEU A 166 6.82 4.66 2.12
C LEU A 166 7.12 6.15 1.90
N GLU A 167 7.91 6.46 0.89
CA GLU A 167 8.22 7.83 0.48
C GLU A 167 8.03 7.97 -1.03
N THR A 168 7.18 8.93 -1.45
CA THR A 168 6.85 9.12 -2.86
C THR A 168 6.24 10.50 -3.12
N LYS A 169 6.13 10.90 -4.38
CA LYS A 169 5.34 12.09 -4.75
C LYS A 169 3.85 11.79 -4.78
N GLU A 170 3.47 10.65 -5.35
CA GLU A 170 2.08 10.22 -5.43
C GLU A 170 1.94 8.77 -4.98
N LEU A 171 0.90 8.47 -4.20
CA LEU A 171 0.55 7.13 -3.76
C LEU A 171 -0.91 6.82 -4.10
N THR A 172 -1.13 5.76 -4.86
CA THR A 172 -2.47 5.20 -5.09
C THR A 172 -2.55 3.79 -4.54
N ASN A 173 -3.48 3.56 -3.63
CA ASN A 173 -3.74 2.26 -3.02
C ASN A 173 -5.16 1.77 -3.30
N THR A 174 -5.28 0.67 -4.01
CA THR A 174 -6.53 -0.08 -4.20
C THR A 174 -6.45 -1.49 -3.60
N GLY A 175 -5.32 -1.82 -2.96
CA GLY A 175 -5.07 -3.06 -2.23
C GLY A 175 -4.86 -2.82 -0.73
N HIS A 176 -4.02 -3.63 -0.12
CA HIS A 176 -3.67 -3.52 1.29
C HIS A 176 -2.27 -2.95 1.47
N ILE A 177 -2.13 -1.93 2.30
CA ILE A 177 -0.85 -1.42 2.81
C ILE A 177 -0.88 -1.59 4.32
N THR A 178 -0.05 -2.49 4.86
CA THR A 178 -0.13 -2.88 6.27
C THR A 178 1.22 -2.97 6.95
N SER A 179 1.26 -2.68 8.24
CA SER A 179 2.40 -2.95 9.12
C SER A 179 1.92 -3.58 10.43
N ALA A 180 2.63 -4.58 10.93
CA ALA A 180 2.31 -5.16 12.23
C ALA A 180 2.77 -4.28 13.39
N LYS A 181 3.75 -3.40 13.15
CA LYS A 181 4.17 -2.34 14.07
C LYS A 181 3.79 -0.98 13.49
N ASN A 182 4.74 -0.06 13.35
CA ASN A 182 4.44 1.29 12.91
C ASN A 182 4.47 1.42 11.39
N GLY A 183 3.60 2.27 10.88
CA GLY A 183 3.60 2.72 9.49
C GLY A 183 3.96 4.20 9.40
N HIS A 184 4.90 4.54 8.53
CA HIS A 184 5.24 5.91 8.19
C HIS A 184 5.11 6.11 6.69
N ILE A 185 4.20 6.98 6.27
CA ILE A 185 3.87 7.22 4.87
C ILE A 185 4.03 8.71 4.58
N LYS A 186 4.98 9.03 3.70
CA LYS A 186 5.27 10.38 3.26
C LYS A 186 5.00 10.53 1.78
N VAL A 187 4.06 11.41 1.44
CA VAL A 187 3.63 11.67 0.06
C VAL A 187 3.70 13.18 -0.19
N GLU A 188 4.52 13.60 -1.14
CA GLU A 188 4.71 15.04 -1.40
C GLU A 188 3.43 15.70 -1.91
N GLU A 189 2.68 15.03 -2.79
CA GLU A 189 1.50 15.55 -3.47
C GLU A 189 0.22 14.87 -2.97
N THR A 190 -0.25 13.82 -3.63
CA THR A 190 -1.54 13.21 -3.33
C THR A 190 -1.40 11.74 -2.92
N LEU A 191 -2.00 11.42 -1.77
CA LEU A 191 -2.30 10.07 -1.33
C LEU A 191 -3.77 9.77 -1.64
N THR A 192 -4.01 8.76 -2.48
CA THR A 192 -5.34 8.24 -2.79
C THR A 192 -5.48 6.83 -2.22
N ASN A 193 -6.37 6.65 -1.26
CA ASN A 193 -6.68 5.37 -0.66
C ASN A 193 -8.12 4.95 -0.99
N ASN A 194 -8.24 3.82 -1.69
CA ASN A 194 -9.52 3.22 -2.07
C ASN A 194 -9.68 1.81 -1.48
N ASN A 195 -8.84 1.43 -0.50
CA ASN A 195 -8.94 0.17 0.22
C ASN A 195 -8.37 0.34 1.63
N THR A 196 -7.42 -0.46 2.07
CA THR A 196 -6.96 -0.50 3.46
C THR A 196 -5.52 0.00 3.60
N MET A 197 -5.32 0.92 4.54
CA MET A 197 -4.03 1.31 5.09
C MET A 197 -4.07 1.12 6.60
N ALA A 198 -3.22 0.23 7.15
CA ALA A 198 -3.31 -0.15 8.55
C ALA A 198 -1.95 -0.33 9.22
N ALA A 199 -1.84 0.09 10.48
CA ALA A 199 -0.69 -0.18 11.35
C ALA A 199 -1.13 -0.89 12.63
N GLY A 200 -0.25 -1.74 13.21
CA GLY A 200 -0.65 -2.67 14.27
C GLY A 200 -1.61 -3.74 13.73
N ALA A 201 -1.44 -4.16 12.47
CA ALA A 201 -2.38 -5.00 11.75
C ALA A 201 -1.69 -6.16 11.03
N ASN A 202 -2.46 -7.21 10.76
CA ASN A 202 -2.01 -8.28 9.85
C ASN A 202 -2.08 -7.84 8.38
N THR A 203 -1.68 -8.71 7.47
CA THR A 203 -1.63 -8.44 6.03
C THR A 203 -3.01 -8.16 5.39
N GLN A 204 -4.10 -8.52 6.03
CA GLN A 204 -5.47 -8.24 5.61
C GLN A 204 -6.04 -6.95 6.24
N GLY A 205 -5.25 -6.25 7.07
CA GLY A 205 -5.66 -5.01 7.72
C GLY A 205 -6.44 -5.18 9.02
N ALA A 206 -6.58 -6.40 9.54
CA ALA A 206 -7.18 -6.62 10.85
C ALA A 206 -6.19 -6.25 11.95
N LEU A 207 -6.62 -5.42 12.90
CA LEU A 207 -5.78 -4.97 14.01
C LEU A 207 -5.37 -6.13 14.92
N THR A 208 -4.09 -6.25 15.19
CA THR A 208 -3.47 -7.30 16.02
C THR A 208 -2.54 -6.75 17.09
N GLY A 209 -2.24 -5.46 17.06
CA GLY A 209 -1.30 -4.81 17.97
C GLY A 209 -1.53 -3.31 18.08
N ASN A 210 -0.64 -2.63 18.78
CA ASN A 210 -0.73 -1.20 19.10
C ASN A 210 0.15 -0.31 18.20
N GLY A 211 0.50 -0.78 17.00
CA GLY A 211 1.29 0.00 16.05
C GLY A 211 0.58 1.30 15.66
N SER A 212 1.34 2.35 15.43
CA SER A 212 0.85 3.67 15.05
C SER A 212 1.06 3.94 13.57
N LEU A 213 0.15 4.68 12.95
CA LEU A 213 0.22 5.11 11.55
C LEU A 213 0.42 6.61 11.47
N SER A 214 1.51 7.05 10.86
CA SER A 214 1.79 8.45 10.57
C SER A 214 1.74 8.69 9.06
N ILE A 215 0.94 9.64 8.64
CA ILE A 215 0.78 10.05 7.24
C ILE A 215 1.11 11.54 7.12
N GLU A 216 2.08 11.85 6.27
CA GLU A 216 2.40 13.21 5.82
C GLU A 216 2.09 13.29 4.33
N ALA A 217 1.20 14.20 3.91
CA ALA A 217 0.83 14.33 2.51
C ALA A 217 0.46 15.76 2.12
N GLY A 218 0.52 16.09 0.83
CA GLY A 218 -0.09 17.31 0.31
C GLY A 218 -1.61 17.23 0.45
N THR A 219 -2.19 16.20 -0.12
CA THR A 219 -3.63 15.90 -0.05
C THR A 219 -3.83 14.42 0.29
N VAL A 220 -4.77 14.13 1.20
CA VAL A 220 -5.23 12.75 1.50
C VAL A 220 -6.66 12.58 0.98
N ARG A 221 -6.86 11.60 0.10
CA ARG A 221 -8.19 11.16 -0.37
C ARG A 221 -8.44 9.74 0.10
N ASN A 222 -9.41 9.58 0.99
CA ASN A 222 -9.84 8.27 1.51
C ASN A 222 -11.31 8.07 1.12
N THR A 223 -11.53 7.30 0.05
CA THR A 223 -12.86 7.15 -0.55
C THR A 223 -13.31 5.71 -0.47
N ASP A 224 -14.40 5.44 0.23
CA ASP A 224 -14.93 4.09 0.52
C ASP A 224 -13.86 3.13 1.05
N ALA A 225 -12.98 3.64 1.90
CA ALA A 225 -11.71 3.02 2.28
C ALA A 225 -11.41 3.20 3.76
N VAL A 226 -10.40 2.48 4.25
CA VAL A 226 -10.03 2.49 5.67
C VAL A 226 -8.59 2.93 5.86
N ILE A 227 -8.39 3.92 6.74
CA ILE A 227 -7.10 4.29 7.32
C ILE A 227 -7.21 4.03 8.81
N VAL A 228 -6.40 3.10 9.34
CA VAL A 228 -6.55 2.64 10.73
C VAL A 228 -5.23 2.30 11.40
N SER A 229 -5.18 2.44 12.72
CA SER A 229 -4.09 1.88 13.52
C SER A 229 -4.60 1.36 14.87
N GLY A 230 -3.90 0.38 15.43
CA GLY A 230 -4.16 -0.06 16.80
C GLY A 230 -3.70 0.96 17.84
N GLY A 231 -2.68 1.74 17.53
CA GLY A 231 -2.18 2.87 18.31
C GLY A 231 -2.73 4.20 17.82
N ALA A 232 -1.84 5.17 17.57
CA ALA A 232 -2.23 6.49 17.10
C ALA A 232 -2.26 6.54 15.57
N THR A 233 -3.35 7.07 14.99
CA THR A 233 -3.43 7.48 13.58
C THR A 233 -3.23 8.99 13.51
N THR A 234 -2.12 9.42 12.93
CA THR A 234 -1.76 10.84 12.78
C THR A 234 -1.70 11.20 11.30
N ILE A 235 -2.41 12.23 10.89
CA ILE A 235 -2.40 12.74 9.51
C ILE A 235 -2.01 14.22 9.55
N ASN A 236 -0.92 14.56 8.87
CA ASN A 236 -0.50 15.93 8.62
C ASN A 236 -0.57 16.20 7.11
N SER A 237 -1.50 17.06 6.71
CA SER A 237 -1.80 17.29 5.30
C SER A 237 -2.37 18.69 5.09
N LYS A 238 -2.27 19.23 3.88
CA LYS A 238 -2.97 20.47 3.51
C LYS A 238 -4.47 20.25 3.41
N GLU A 239 -4.87 19.12 2.85
CA GLU A 239 -6.27 18.76 2.65
C GLU A 239 -6.50 17.28 2.98
N VAL A 240 -7.62 16.99 3.64
CA VAL A 240 -8.10 15.64 3.91
C VAL A 240 -9.54 15.51 3.43
N HIS A 241 -9.77 14.60 2.49
CA HIS A 241 -11.08 14.25 1.96
C HIS A 241 -11.39 12.81 2.34
N ASN A 242 -12.25 12.63 3.34
CA ASN A 242 -12.76 11.33 3.74
C ASN A 242 -14.21 11.23 3.31
N THR A 243 -14.45 10.52 2.21
CA THR A 243 -15.71 10.57 1.48
C THR A 243 -16.33 9.19 1.29
N GLU A 244 -17.58 9.14 0.90
CA GLU A 244 -18.40 7.95 0.76
C GLU A 244 -18.50 7.21 2.12
N ASN A 245 -18.03 5.99 2.21
CA ASN A 245 -17.95 5.24 3.48
C ASN A 245 -16.52 5.23 4.04
N GLY A 246 -15.70 6.23 3.68
CA GLY A 246 -14.33 6.36 4.15
C GLY A 246 -14.26 6.41 5.68
N ARG A 247 -13.34 5.67 6.28
CA ARG A 247 -13.14 5.59 7.72
C ARG A 247 -11.70 5.88 8.08
N ILE A 248 -11.51 6.77 9.04
CA ILE A 248 -10.20 7.09 9.63
C ILE A 248 -10.36 6.90 11.13
N TYR A 249 -9.68 5.90 11.71
CA TYR A 249 -9.78 5.62 13.14
C TYR A 249 -8.48 5.02 13.72
N GLY A 250 -8.42 4.89 15.04
CA GLY A 250 -7.28 4.36 15.78
C GLY A 250 -7.52 4.46 17.27
N GLY A 251 -6.61 3.96 18.09
CA GLY A 251 -6.65 4.17 19.54
C GLY A 251 -6.64 5.68 19.89
N LYS A 252 -5.96 6.48 19.09
CA LYS A 252 -6.01 7.95 19.09
C LYS A 252 -5.97 8.44 17.65
N VAL A 253 -6.78 9.45 17.31
CA VAL A 253 -6.75 10.09 15.99
C VAL A 253 -6.36 11.55 16.13
N ALA A 254 -5.36 11.99 15.35
CA ALA A 254 -4.95 13.39 15.24
C ALA A 254 -4.83 13.75 13.76
N ILE A 255 -5.62 14.72 13.32
CA ILE A 255 -5.59 15.24 11.95
C ILE A 255 -5.25 16.72 12.01
N GLN A 256 -4.12 17.08 11.43
CA GLN A 256 -3.70 18.47 11.24
C GLN A 256 -3.83 18.81 9.76
N THR A 257 -4.78 19.65 9.44
CA THR A 257 -5.09 20.04 8.04
C THR A 257 -5.71 21.43 7.96
N LYS A 258 -5.62 22.03 6.78
CA LYS A 258 -6.34 23.31 6.49
C LYS A 258 -7.77 23.07 6.03
N VAL A 259 -8.02 21.92 5.34
CA VAL A 259 -9.33 21.55 4.82
C VAL A 259 -9.62 20.13 5.26
N LEU A 260 -10.71 19.92 5.97
CA LEU A 260 -11.23 18.60 6.33
C LEU A 260 -12.62 18.43 5.75
N GLU A 261 -12.77 17.56 4.80
CA GLU A 261 -14.04 17.09 4.31
C GLU A 261 -14.28 15.68 4.85
N ASN A 262 -15.37 15.49 5.58
CA ASN A 262 -15.79 14.18 6.09
C ASN A 262 -17.27 13.99 5.76
N ARG A 263 -17.55 13.28 4.66
CA ARG A 263 -18.91 13.08 4.15
C ARG A 263 -19.19 11.60 3.92
N LYS A 264 -20.39 11.19 4.34
CA LYS A 264 -20.96 9.92 3.91
C LYS A 264 -21.49 10.01 2.47
N ASN A 265 -21.80 8.86 1.90
CA ASN A 265 -22.46 8.79 0.59
C ASN A 265 -23.86 9.41 0.67
N VAL A 266 -24.05 10.56 0.03
CA VAL A 266 -25.31 11.32 0.03
C VAL A 266 -26.49 10.48 -0.51
N ALA A 267 -26.23 9.56 -1.45
CA ALA A 267 -27.25 8.67 -1.98
C ALA A 267 -27.70 7.61 -0.97
N LEU A 268 -26.82 7.16 -0.07
CA LEU A 268 -27.17 6.26 1.03
C LEU A 268 -27.90 7.00 2.15
N GLU A 269 -27.51 8.23 2.48
CA GLU A 269 -28.20 9.07 3.44
C GLU A 269 -29.63 9.38 2.98
N SER A 270 -29.83 9.78 1.71
CA SER A 270 -31.17 10.03 1.18
C SER A 270 -32.07 8.80 1.17
N LYS A 271 -31.50 7.60 0.94
CA LYS A 271 -32.24 6.33 1.04
C LYS A 271 -32.61 5.98 2.47
N LEU A 272 -31.69 6.24 3.43
CA LEU A 272 -31.94 6.03 4.84
C LEU A 272 -33.03 6.99 5.34
N ASP A 273 -32.94 8.27 5.01
CA ASP A 273 -33.94 9.29 5.37
C ASP A 273 -35.31 8.96 4.80
N ALA A 274 -35.38 8.49 3.53
CA ALA A 274 -36.62 8.04 2.92
C ALA A 274 -37.19 6.80 3.65
N ALA A 275 -36.37 5.81 3.99
CA ALA A 275 -36.80 4.64 4.73
C ALA A 275 -37.25 4.98 6.16
N MET A 276 -36.60 5.92 6.83
CA MET A 276 -37.03 6.41 8.14
C MET A 276 -38.36 7.18 8.07
N ALA A 277 -38.57 7.98 7.01
CA ALA A 277 -39.83 8.66 6.77
C ALA A 277 -40.96 7.66 6.51
N ASP A 278 -40.71 6.60 5.71
CA ASP A 278 -41.67 5.54 5.47
C ASP A 278 -42.02 4.77 6.75
N MET A 279 -41.04 4.44 7.59
CA MET A 279 -41.27 3.82 8.90
C MET A 279 -42.14 4.70 9.79
N LYS A 280 -41.83 5.99 9.87
CA LYS A 280 -42.64 6.93 10.67
C LYS A 280 -44.08 7.03 10.15
N ALA A 281 -44.27 7.06 8.83
CA ALA A 281 -45.63 7.06 8.26
C ALA A 281 -46.42 5.78 8.57
N VAL A 282 -45.76 4.63 8.71
CA VAL A 282 -46.39 3.38 9.17
C VAL A 282 -46.69 3.44 10.66
N GLU A 283 -45.79 3.97 11.51
CA GLU A 283 -46.07 4.20 12.92
C GLU A 283 -47.28 5.13 13.12
N ASP A 284 -47.31 6.27 12.46
CA ASP A 284 -48.43 7.23 12.54
C ASP A 284 -49.78 6.60 12.12
N LYS A 285 -49.77 5.75 11.09
CA LYS A 285 -50.94 4.98 10.68
C LYS A 285 -51.38 3.94 11.72
N LEU A 286 -50.41 3.30 12.34
CA LEU A 286 -50.65 2.30 13.37
C LEU A 286 -51.21 2.97 14.64
N GLU A 287 -50.64 4.09 15.07
CA GLU A 287 -51.18 4.89 16.20
C GLU A 287 -52.61 5.37 15.90
N ALA A 288 -52.88 5.87 14.67
CA ALA A 288 -54.21 6.27 14.27
C ALA A 288 -55.24 5.09 14.25
N ALA A 289 -54.78 3.89 13.82
CA ALA A 289 -55.61 2.70 13.80
C ALA A 289 -55.90 2.16 15.22
N TYR A 290 -54.99 2.39 16.14
CA TYR A 290 -55.16 2.00 17.56
C TYR A 290 -55.72 3.13 18.46
N ALA A 291 -55.90 4.34 17.90
CA ALA A 291 -56.60 5.42 18.60
C ALA A 291 -58.06 5.04 18.82
N VAL A 292 -58.36 4.57 19.97
CA VAL A 292 -59.73 4.21 20.38
C VAL A 292 -60.39 5.47 20.88
N ASP A 293 -61.52 5.84 20.26
CA ASP A 293 -62.39 6.88 20.82
C ASP A 293 -63.08 6.35 22.10
N THR A 294 -62.46 6.63 23.23
CA THR A 294 -62.97 6.17 24.52
C THR A 294 -64.22 6.89 24.97
N THR A 295 -64.65 7.97 24.28
CA THR A 295 -65.90 8.66 24.58
C THR A 295 -67.16 7.87 24.19
N ALA A 296 -67.00 6.87 23.32
CA ALA A 296 -68.09 5.99 22.91
C ALA A 296 -68.43 4.88 23.92
N PHE A 297 -67.59 4.69 24.94
CA PHE A 297 -67.82 3.65 25.97
C PHE A 297 -68.72 4.21 27.12
N THR A 298 -69.73 3.46 27.43
CA THR A 298 -70.70 3.84 28.51
C THR A 298 -70.17 3.50 29.91
N SER A 299 -69.18 2.62 29.99
CA SER A 299 -68.54 2.27 31.25
C SER A 299 -67.07 1.98 31.12
N LYS A 300 -66.32 2.13 32.21
CA LYS A 300 -64.90 1.80 32.27
C LYS A 300 -64.67 0.29 32.01
N THR A 301 -65.58 -0.55 32.37
CA THR A 301 -65.50 -2.01 32.15
C THR A 301 -65.55 -2.35 30.66
N GLU A 302 -66.40 -1.71 29.88
CA GLU A 302 -66.48 -1.88 28.43
C GLU A 302 -65.20 -1.39 27.71
N GLN A 303 -64.64 -0.28 28.21
CA GLN A 303 -63.39 0.22 27.71
C GLN A 303 -62.23 -0.75 27.99
N ASP A 304 -62.12 -1.28 29.22
CA ASP A 304 -61.08 -2.22 29.59
C ASP A 304 -61.23 -3.56 28.88
N GLU A 305 -62.42 -4.05 28.62
CA GLU A 305 -62.70 -5.25 27.82
C GLU A 305 -62.29 -5.07 26.36
N TYR A 306 -62.60 -3.90 25.76
CA TYR A 306 -62.21 -3.57 24.41
C TYR A 306 -60.68 -3.50 24.26
N LEU A 307 -60.02 -2.77 25.16
CA LEU A 307 -58.56 -2.65 25.17
C LEU A 307 -57.82 -3.97 25.38
N ASN A 308 -58.41 -4.91 26.14
CA ASN A 308 -57.86 -6.24 26.34
C ASN A 308 -58.03 -7.19 25.13
N ARG A 309 -58.99 -6.89 24.21
CA ARG A 309 -59.15 -7.66 22.94
C ARG A 309 -58.21 -7.23 21.85
N ILE A 310 -57.67 -6.02 21.89
CA ILE A 310 -56.78 -5.48 20.88
C ILE A 310 -55.29 -5.56 21.28
N LYS A 311 -54.98 -6.04 22.48
CA LYS A 311 -53.60 -6.42 22.88
C LYS A 311 -53.28 -7.83 22.40
#